data_54bc7ca0d0f71a2183802bae96e2529b
#
_entry.id   54bc7ca0d0f71a2183802bae96e2529b
#
_cell.length_a   1.000
_cell.length_b   1.000
_cell.length_c   1.000
_cell.angle_alpha   90.00
_cell.angle_beta   90.00
_cell.angle_gamma   90.00
#
_symmetry.space_group_name_H-M   'P 1'
#
loop_
_entity.id
_entity.type
_entity.pdbx_description
1 polymer ?
#
loop_
_entity_poly.entity_id
_entity_poly.type
_entity_poly.pdbx_seq_one_letter_code
_entity_poly.pdbx_strand_id
1 'polypeptide(L)'
;MDRRKFIRDSLMVTAGAVAAGTLPSCSGELGRIAARTSGSTASEGPLELEWEDFTAQMKYTFNISGSSRDSTPIVLTRLHWCGFTGYGEASMPPYLGENHASVNAFLQKVRDEVLPRFRDAFLLEDILAATDALAEGNCAAKASVDIALHDLLGKVMGQPWWRIWGFDPDDTPWTCYTIGYDASDDIVRRKTSEAAWSRFLKVKLGQSDAEDRRMIRLIREVCHDTPIYVDANQGWKDRVYAAEMCCWLAENGVVMVEQPMPKADLEGNGYVNSKSPVPVVADESCQRLADIPRLQGAFRGVNIKLMKCTGMHEAREMVTLARSLGMDTMIGCMTETSVAISAAAQLAPKMRWADLDGNILIANDCFSGMKLDEGRITLDLLPGIGVKPL
;
A
#
# COMPACT_ATOMS: atom_id res chain seq x y z
N MET A 1 -22.73 -18.06 40.92
CA MET A 1 -21.99 -19.20 40.34
C MET A 1 -20.52 -18.98 40.60
N ASP A 2 -19.93 -19.83 41.41
CA ASP A 2 -18.55 -19.66 41.90
C ASP A 2 -17.54 -20.00 40.78
N ARG A 3 -16.67 -19.04 40.40
CA ARG A 3 -15.64 -19.17 39.36
C ARG A 3 -14.68 -20.33 39.62
N ARG A 4 -14.48 -20.73 40.87
CA ARG A 4 -13.60 -21.85 41.23
C ARG A 4 -14.22 -23.22 40.92
N LYS A 5 -15.53 -23.34 40.86
CA LYS A 5 -16.24 -24.57 40.51
C LYS A 5 -16.18 -24.83 38.99
N PHE A 6 -16.27 -23.74 38.18
CA PHE A 6 -16.18 -23.85 36.69
C PHE A 6 -14.82 -24.35 36.20
N ILE A 7 -13.73 -23.90 36.81
CA ILE A 7 -12.37 -24.32 36.44
C ILE A 7 -12.08 -25.79 36.82
N ARG A 8 -12.66 -26.24 37.93
CA ARG A 8 -12.46 -27.61 38.42
C ARG A 8 -13.24 -28.66 37.61
N ASP A 9 -14.40 -28.30 37.12
CA ASP A 9 -15.26 -29.19 36.31
C ASP A 9 -14.78 -29.30 34.87
N SER A 10 -14.03 -28.33 34.34
CA SER A 10 -13.43 -28.35 33.03
C SER A 10 -12.15 -29.24 32.92
N LEU A 11 -11.52 -29.57 34.06
CA LEU A 11 -10.31 -30.40 34.14
C LEU A 11 -10.58 -31.90 34.31
N MET A 12 -11.85 -32.30 34.54
CA MET A 12 -12.23 -33.71 34.79
C MET A 12 -12.80 -34.45 33.55
N VAL A 13 -12.86 -33.80 32.38
CA VAL A 13 -13.45 -34.43 31.14
C VAL A 13 -12.40 -35.11 30.24
N THR A 14 -11.11 -35.07 30.56
CA THR A 14 -10.05 -35.65 29.74
C THR A 14 -9.44 -36.98 30.22
N ALA A 15 -10.11 -37.69 31.14
CA ALA A 15 -9.67 -39.02 31.56
C ALA A 15 -10.83 -40.04 31.53
N GLY A 16 -11.11 -40.62 30.37
CA GLY A 16 -12.08 -41.72 30.31
C GLY A 16 -12.41 -42.22 28.91
N ALA A 17 -11.95 -43.42 28.63
CA ALA A 17 -12.39 -44.34 27.55
C ALA A 17 -11.73 -44.25 26.20
N VAL A 18 -10.62 -44.97 26.06
CA VAL A 18 -10.18 -45.57 24.78
C VAL A 18 -11.00 -46.82 24.54
N ALA A 19 -11.91 -46.80 23.59
CA ALA A 19 -12.53 -47.99 23.01
C ALA A 19 -11.98 -48.15 21.56
N ALA A 20 -11.43 -49.30 21.29
CA ALA A 20 -10.82 -49.67 20.00
C ALA A 20 -11.85 -49.64 18.86
N GLY A 21 -11.64 -48.78 17.89
CA GLY A 21 -12.31 -48.77 16.60
C GLY A 21 -11.30 -48.46 15.52
N THR A 22 -11.08 -49.39 14.63
CA THR A 22 -10.16 -49.31 13.49
C THR A 22 -10.57 -48.21 12.53
N LEU A 23 -9.75 -47.15 12.42
CA LEU A 23 -9.82 -46.15 11.37
C LEU A 23 -8.69 -46.35 10.36
N PRO A 24 -8.91 -46.08 9.06
CA PRO A 24 -7.88 -46.30 8.04
C PRO A 24 -6.73 -45.27 8.19
N SER A 25 -5.51 -45.77 7.98
CA SER A 25 -4.26 -45.05 8.18
C SER A 25 -4.10 -43.87 7.21
N CYS A 26 -4.24 -42.63 7.71
CA CYS A 26 -3.64 -41.44 7.11
C CYS A 26 -2.25 -41.21 7.69
N SER A 27 -1.30 -42.11 7.43
CA SER A 27 0.05 -42.08 8.00
C SER A 27 1.10 -41.43 7.10
N GLY A 28 0.70 -40.58 6.12
CA GLY A 28 1.62 -39.99 5.14
C GLY A 28 2.07 -38.56 5.40
N GLU A 29 1.21 -37.70 5.95
CA GLU A 29 1.49 -36.24 6.00
C GLU A 29 1.80 -35.71 7.41
N LEU A 30 1.17 -36.22 8.44
CA LEU A 30 1.46 -35.79 9.83
C LEU A 30 2.86 -36.20 10.30
N GLY A 31 3.39 -37.30 9.79
CA GLY A 31 4.77 -37.75 10.07
C GLY A 31 5.85 -36.84 9.47
N ARG A 32 5.54 -36.14 8.38
CA ARG A 32 6.47 -35.17 7.76
C ARG A 32 6.47 -33.82 8.45
N ILE A 33 5.39 -33.43 9.10
CA ILE A 33 5.31 -32.17 9.89
C ILE A 33 6.04 -32.35 11.22
N ALA A 34 5.87 -33.51 11.90
CA ALA A 34 6.56 -33.79 13.15
C ALA A 34 8.09 -34.02 12.99
N ALA A 35 8.55 -34.48 11.83
CA ALA A 35 9.99 -34.67 11.56
C ALA A 35 10.73 -33.37 11.22
N ARG A 36 10.02 -32.27 10.95
CA ARG A 36 10.61 -30.93 10.75
C ARG A 36 10.73 -30.11 12.02
N THR A 37 10.14 -30.53 13.14
CA THR A 37 10.20 -29.83 14.43
C THR A 37 11.25 -30.35 15.39
N SER A 38 12.01 -31.39 15.00
CA SER A 38 13.15 -31.89 15.81
C SER A 38 14.48 -31.47 15.19
N GLY A 39 14.99 -30.31 15.61
CA GLY A 39 16.37 -29.94 15.45
C GLY A 39 16.68 -29.00 14.30
N SER A 40 16.34 -27.72 14.46
CA SER A 40 17.08 -26.63 13.86
C SER A 40 17.14 -25.49 14.86
N THR A 41 18.29 -25.30 15.47
CA THR A 41 18.73 -24.08 16.17
C THR A 41 19.05 -22.94 15.19
N ALA A 42 18.41 -22.90 14.03
CA ALA A 42 18.62 -21.93 12.98
C ALA A 42 17.57 -20.80 13.09
N SER A 43 17.38 -20.23 14.29
CA SER A 43 16.60 -19.01 14.50
C SER A 43 17.47 -17.76 14.63
N GLU A 44 18.79 -17.90 14.50
CA GLU A 44 19.74 -16.79 14.64
C GLU A 44 20.80 -16.84 13.55
N GLY A 45 21.02 -15.72 12.89
CA GLY A 45 22.01 -15.56 11.84
C GLY A 45 22.17 -14.10 11.44
N PRO A 46 23.21 -13.76 10.67
CA PRO A 46 23.34 -12.40 10.15
C PRO A 46 22.19 -12.08 9.22
N LEU A 47 21.70 -10.83 9.29
CA LEU A 47 20.85 -10.26 8.28
C LEU A 47 21.75 -9.58 7.24
N GLU A 48 21.62 -9.96 5.98
CA GLU A 48 22.45 -9.44 4.89
C GLU A 48 21.55 -8.65 3.92
N LEU A 49 21.90 -7.38 3.66
CA LEU A 49 21.16 -6.48 2.79
C LEU A 49 21.92 -6.22 1.50
N GLU A 50 21.26 -6.47 0.40
CA GLU A 50 21.71 -6.14 -0.96
C GLU A 50 20.67 -5.23 -1.65
N TRP A 51 21.09 -4.44 -2.60
CA TRP A 51 20.18 -3.62 -3.42
C TRP A 51 20.77 -3.32 -4.79
N GLU A 52 19.89 -2.93 -5.70
CA GLU A 52 20.24 -2.51 -7.05
C GLU A 52 19.36 -1.36 -7.52
N ASP A 53 19.94 -0.46 -8.31
CA ASP A 53 19.23 0.61 -8.96
C ASP A 53 18.37 0.05 -10.12
N PHE A 54 17.13 0.50 -10.19
CA PHE A 54 16.18 0.18 -11.24
C PHE A 54 15.49 1.45 -11.73
N THR A 55 15.04 1.47 -12.98
CA THR A 55 14.25 2.57 -13.51
C THR A 55 12.97 2.04 -14.15
N ALA A 56 11.84 2.34 -13.51
CA ALA A 56 10.54 2.03 -14.08
C ALA A 56 10.25 2.95 -15.26
N GLN A 57 9.95 2.37 -16.44
CA GLN A 57 9.59 3.08 -17.66
C GLN A 57 8.07 3.18 -17.75
N MET A 58 7.54 4.38 -17.92
CA MET A 58 6.11 4.59 -18.06
C MET A 58 5.60 4.12 -19.42
N LYS A 59 4.43 3.53 -19.49
CA LYS A 59 3.74 3.22 -20.76
C LYS A 59 3.31 4.49 -21.51
N TYR A 60 2.96 5.53 -20.77
CA TYR A 60 2.63 6.87 -21.24
C TYR A 60 3.33 7.89 -20.36
N THR A 61 3.66 9.06 -20.91
CA THR A 61 4.09 10.19 -20.10
C THR A 61 3.09 10.46 -18.97
N PHE A 62 3.55 10.44 -17.74
CA PHE A 62 2.71 10.62 -16.56
C PHE A 62 2.68 12.09 -16.16
N ASN A 63 1.56 12.73 -16.44
CA ASN A 63 1.33 14.16 -16.18
C ASN A 63 0.38 14.34 -14.99
N ILE A 64 0.85 15.12 -14.02
CA ILE A 64 0.07 15.58 -12.85
C ILE A 64 0.20 17.10 -12.71
N SER A 65 -0.53 17.72 -11.79
CA SER A 65 -0.37 19.14 -11.51
C SER A 65 1.09 19.47 -11.16
N GLY A 66 1.75 20.28 -11.99
CA GLY A 66 3.11 20.76 -11.76
C GLY A 66 4.26 19.78 -12.06
N SER A 67 3.99 18.57 -12.59
CA SER A 67 5.05 17.59 -12.89
C SER A 67 4.71 16.69 -14.09
N SER A 68 5.75 16.31 -14.85
CA SER A 68 5.66 15.38 -15.99
C SER A 68 6.88 14.47 -15.98
N ARG A 69 6.67 13.15 -16.25
CA ARG A 69 7.77 12.20 -16.32
C ARG A 69 7.45 10.98 -17.19
N ASP A 70 8.50 10.40 -17.80
CA ASP A 70 8.45 9.16 -18.59
C ASP A 70 9.06 7.96 -17.84
N SER A 71 9.69 8.21 -16.68
CA SER A 71 10.29 7.18 -15.84
C SER A 71 10.27 7.57 -14.37
N THR A 72 10.46 6.57 -13.51
CA THR A 72 10.60 6.78 -12.06
C THR A 72 11.83 5.98 -11.58
N PRO A 73 12.77 6.61 -10.85
CA PRO A 73 13.86 5.89 -10.23
C PRO A 73 13.34 5.00 -9.10
N ILE A 74 13.86 3.79 -9.01
CA ILE A 74 13.52 2.76 -8.02
C ILE A 74 14.83 2.14 -7.51
N VAL A 75 14.86 1.75 -6.24
CA VAL A 75 15.87 0.84 -5.69
C VAL A 75 15.16 -0.43 -5.23
N LEU A 76 15.59 -1.57 -5.77
CA LEU A 76 15.13 -2.90 -5.34
C LEU A 76 16.06 -3.43 -4.27
N THR A 77 15.50 -3.91 -3.16
CA THR A 77 16.26 -4.46 -2.04
C THR A 77 16.01 -5.94 -1.87
N ARG A 78 17.04 -6.66 -1.38
CA ARG A 78 16.97 -8.05 -0.96
C ARG A 78 17.52 -8.16 0.46
N LEU A 79 16.76 -8.74 1.35
CA LEU A 79 17.18 -9.04 2.72
C LEU A 79 17.26 -10.55 2.89
N HIS A 80 18.43 -11.04 3.23
CA HIS A 80 18.72 -12.46 3.40
C HIS A 80 18.83 -12.82 4.87
N TRP A 81 18.23 -13.92 5.27
CA TRP A 81 18.33 -14.47 6.61
C TRP A 81 17.95 -15.96 6.63
N CYS A 82 18.81 -16.81 7.22
CA CYS A 82 18.55 -18.24 7.41
C CYS A 82 18.09 -18.98 6.14
N GLY A 83 18.66 -18.64 4.99
CA GLY A 83 18.33 -19.25 3.68
C GLY A 83 17.07 -18.74 3.00
N PHE A 84 16.42 -17.73 3.55
CA PHE A 84 15.29 -17.04 2.94
C PHE A 84 15.71 -15.69 2.38
N THR A 85 14.98 -15.21 1.39
CA THR A 85 15.17 -13.89 0.78
C THR A 85 13.85 -13.13 0.75
N GLY A 86 13.82 -11.97 1.38
CA GLY A 86 12.75 -10.99 1.26
C GLY A 86 13.09 -9.90 0.25
N TYR A 87 12.08 -9.44 -0.50
CA TYR A 87 12.20 -8.38 -1.50
C TYR A 87 11.53 -7.10 -1.02
N GLY A 88 12.16 -5.96 -1.29
CA GLY A 88 11.65 -4.64 -0.99
C GLY A 88 11.90 -3.67 -2.13
N GLU A 89 11.27 -2.51 -2.05
CA GLU A 89 11.34 -1.49 -3.08
C GLU A 89 11.26 -0.09 -2.49
N ALA A 90 12.12 0.81 -2.97
CA ALA A 90 12.01 2.25 -2.78
C ALA A 90 11.67 2.92 -4.10
N SER A 91 10.45 3.41 -4.28
CA SER A 91 10.08 4.23 -5.43
C SER A 91 10.22 5.71 -5.08
N MET A 92 10.92 6.46 -5.95
CA MET A 92 11.36 7.82 -5.68
C MET A 92 10.87 8.81 -6.74
N PRO A 93 9.56 9.08 -6.85
CA PRO A 93 9.12 10.17 -7.71
C PRO A 93 9.70 11.50 -7.19
N PRO A 94 10.03 12.46 -8.08
CA PRO A 94 10.81 13.65 -7.73
C PRO A 94 10.30 14.46 -6.54
N TYR A 95 9.00 14.47 -6.30
CA TYR A 95 8.40 15.23 -5.20
C TYR A 95 8.61 14.62 -3.79
N LEU A 96 9.12 13.39 -3.69
CA LEU A 96 9.54 12.81 -2.40
C LEU A 96 10.92 13.32 -1.97
N GLY A 97 11.72 13.88 -2.90
CA GLY A 97 13.04 14.44 -2.60
C GLY A 97 14.15 13.40 -2.45
N GLU A 98 13.86 12.11 -2.68
CA GLU A 98 14.84 11.03 -2.69
C GLU A 98 15.29 10.69 -4.12
N ASN A 99 16.45 10.06 -4.24
CA ASN A 99 17.04 9.58 -5.50
C ASN A 99 17.94 8.38 -5.23
N HIS A 100 18.44 7.72 -6.28
CA HIS A 100 19.33 6.56 -6.14
C HIS A 100 20.49 6.82 -5.16
N ALA A 101 21.17 7.97 -5.28
CA ALA A 101 22.32 8.26 -4.42
C ALA A 101 21.93 8.38 -2.93
N SER A 102 20.82 9.06 -2.61
CA SER A 102 20.34 9.22 -1.23
C SER A 102 19.85 7.90 -0.64
N VAL A 103 19.11 7.11 -1.42
CA VAL A 103 18.61 5.79 -0.98
C VAL A 103 19.77 4.83 -0.78
N ASN A 104 20.70 4.75 -1.73
CA ASN A 104 21.88 3.88 -1.62
C ASN A 104 22.75 4.24 -0.40
N ALA A 105 22.95 5.54 -0.13
CA ALA A 105 23.68 6.00 1.04
C ALA A 105 22.96 5.63 2.35
N PHE A 106 21.61 5.70 2.37
CA PHE A 106 20.82 5.30 3.54
C PHE A 106 20.89 3.78 3.78
N LEU A 107 20.69 2.99 2.72
CA LEU A 107 20.77 1.51 2.81
C LEU A 107 22.15 1.04 3.24
N GLN A 108 23.21 1.74 2.83
CA GLN A 108 24.56 1.48 3.31
C GLN A 108 24.66 1.63 4.84
N LYS A 109 24.06 2.70 5.42
CA LYS A 109 24.01 2.87 6.88
C LYS A 109 23.18 1.79 7.55
N VAL A 110 22.04 1.41 6.99
CA VAL A 110 21.24 0.29 7.53
C VAL A 110 22.07 -0.98 7.61
N ARG A 111 22.78 -1.32 6.53
CA ARG A 111 23.64 -2.50 6.46
C ARG A 111 24.78 -2.46 7.48
N ASP A 112 25.42 -1.31 7.65
CA ASP A 112 26.66 -1.20 8.45
C ASP A 112 26.38 -0.89 9.94
N GLU A 113 25.30 -0.15 10.25
CA GLU A 113 25.05 0.37 11.60
C GLU A 113 23.82 -0.27 12.29
N VAL A 114 22.85 -0.78 11.55
CA VAL A 114 21.61 -1.36 12.11
C VAL A 114 21.66 -2.88 12.11
N LEU A 115 21.75 -3.50 10.93
CA LEU A 115 21.61 -4.96 10.81
C LEU A 115 22.64 -5.77 11.64
N PRO A 116 23.90 -5.35 11.81
CA PRO A 116 24.84 -6.10 12.64
C PRO A 116 24.48 -6.21 14.13
N ARG A 117 23.53 -5.38 14.59
CA ARG A 117 23.02 -5.39 15.98
C ARG A 117 22.01 -6.50 16.23
N PHE A 118 21.47 -7.10 15.17
CA PHE A 118 20.39 -8.08 15.22
C PHE A 118 20.81 -9.43 14.65
N ARG A 119 20.36 -10.50 15.28
CA ARG A 119 20.58 -11.89 14.85
C ARG A 119 19.27 -12.62 14.59
N ASP A 120 18.17 -12.03 14.99
CA ASP A 120 16.81 -12.55 14.84
C ASP A 120 15.95 -11.56 14.06
N ALA A 121 15.52 -11.95 12.86
CA ALA A 121 14.68 -11.12 12.01
C ALA A 121 13.26 -10.90 12.60
N PHE A 122 12.83 -11.72 13.57
CA PHE A 122 11.55 -11.54 14.25
C PHE A 122 11.51 -10.33 15.21
N LEU A 123 12.66 -9.73 15.51
CA LEU A 123 12.73 -8.43 16.20
C LEU A 123 12.37 -7.28 15.26
N LEU A 124 11.30 -7.47 14.48
CA LEU A 124 10.86 -6.58 13.41
C LEU A 124 10.72 -5.14 13.90
N GLU A 125 10.02 -4.89 14.99
CA GLU A 125 9.78 -3.55 15.53
C GLU A 125 11.09 -2.86 15.91
N ASP A 126 12.00 -3.56 16.58
CA ASP A 126 13.29 -3.01 17.01
C ASP A 126 14.21 -2.70 15.81
N ILE A 127 14.20 -3.57 14.78
CA ILE A 127 14.96 -3.35 13.53
C ILE A 127 14.42 -2.12 12.80
N LEU A 128 13.10 -1.99 12.67
CA LEU A 128 12.47 -0.87 11.99
C LEU A 128 12.61 0.45 12.77
N ALA A 129 12.47 0.41 14.09
CA ALA A 129 12.74 1.58 14.95
C ALA A 129 14.18 2.05 14.86
N ALA A 130 15.16 1.12 14.87
CA ALA A 130 16.57 1.45 14.68
C ALA A 130 16.85 2.01 13.27
N THR A 131 16.16 1.52 12.25
CA THR A 131 16.24 2.02 10.87
C THR A 131 15.66 3.42 10.77
N ASP A 132 14.49 3.68 11.36
CA ASP A 132 13.85 5.00 11.34
C ASP A 132 14.69 6.06 12.05
N ALA A 133 15.37 5.69 13.14
CA ALA A 133 16.22 6.58 13.95
C ALA A 133 17.51 7.04 13.25
N LEU A 134 17.92 6.41 12.13
CA LEU A 134 19.16 6.77 11.42
C LEU A 134 19.14 8.19 10.84
N ALA A 135 17.98 8.64 10.38
CA ALA A 135 17.79 9.98 9.81
C ALA A 135 16.32 10.34 9.69
N GLU A 136 16.00 11.63 9.75
CA GLU A 136 14.70 12.15 9.33
C GLU A 136 14.50 11.96 7.81
N GLY A 137 13.24 11.85 7.37
CA GLY A 137 12.91 11.61 5.96
C GLY A 137 13.35 10.22 5.50
N ASN A 138 13.89 10.11 4.28
CA ASN A 138 14.30 8.85 3.66
C ASN A 138 13.19 7.78 3.70
N CYS A 139 11.94 8.22 3.52
CA CYS A 139 10.78 7.36 3.74
C CYS A 139 10.73 6.21 2.73
N ALA A 140 11.09 6.44 1.47
CA ALA A 140 11.14 5.39 0.46
C ALA A 140 12.25 4.36 0.76
N ALA A 141 13.44 4.83 1.17
CA ALA A 141 14.52 3.93 1.59
C ALA A 141 14.11 3.07 2.80
N LYS A 142 13.49 3.67 3.80
CA LYS A 142 12.95 2.95 4.98
C LYS A 142 11.87 1.95 4.59
N ALA A 143 10.96 2.34 3.69
CA ALA A 143 9.92 1.45 3.17
C ALA A 143 10.51 0.22 2.48
N SER A 144 11.61 0.37 1.74
CA SER A 144 12.25 -0.77 1.08
C SER A 144 12.78 -1.81 2.07
N VAL A 145 13.32 -1.37 3.21
CA VAL A 145 13.80 -2.26 4.28
C VAL A 145 12.61 -2.93 4.99
N ASP A 146 11.58 -2.16 5.32
CA ASP A 146 10.34 -2.65 5.95
C ASP A 146 9.67 -3.72 5.09
N ILE A 147 9.45 -3.43 3.80
CA ILE A 147 8.81 -4.37 2.85
C ILE A 147 9.66 -5.65 2.73
N ALA A 148 10.99 -5.52 2.60
CA ALA A 148 11.88 -6.67 2.50
C ALA A 148 11.83 -7.54 3.77
N LEU A 149 11.78 -6.92 4.95
CA LEU A 149 11.69 -7.63 6.22
C LEU A 149 10.34 -8.34 6.38
N HIS A 150 9.23 -7.70 6.00
CA HIS A 150 7.92 -8.32 5.98
C HIS A 150 7.87 -9.50 4.99
N ASP A 151 8.38 -9.33 3.77
CA ASP A 151 8.40 -10.42 2.78
C ASP A 151 9.24 -11.60 3.29
N LEU A 152 10.40 -11.33 3.87
CA LEU A 152 11.26 -12.33 4.48
C LEU A 152 10.53 -13.12 5.58
N LEU A 153 9.96 -12.43 6.56
CA LEU A 153 9.30 -13.07 7.69
C LEU A 153 8.06 -13.86 7.27
N GLY A 154 7.25 -13.34 6.35
CA GLY A 154 6.13 -14.08 5.82
C GLY A 154 6.55 -15.38 5.11
N LYS A 155 7.70 -15.36 4.39
CA LYS A 155 8.30 -16.57 3.78
C LYS A 155 8.81 -17.54 4.83
N VAL A 156 9.46 -17.06 5.88
CA VAL A 156 9.91 -17.90 7.01
C VAL A 156 8.72 -18.57 7.69
N MET A 157 7.64 -17.85 7.92
CA MET A 157 6.39 -18.35 8.52
C MET A 157 5.55 -19.19 7.54
N GLY A 158 5.87 -19.18 6.24
CA GLY A 158 5.10 -19.85 5.20
C GLY A 158 3.70 -19.28 4.99
N GLN A 159 3.49 -17.98 5.28
CA GLN A 159 2.17 -17.34 5.22
C GLN A 159 2.26 -15.95 4.59
N PRO A 160 1.20 -15.50 3.86
CA PRO A 160 1.07 -14.10 3.45
C PRO A 160 0.65 -13.21 4.62
N TRP A 161 1.00 -11.92 4.54
CA TRP A 161 0.76 -10.98 5.65
C TRP A 161 -0.71 -10.69 5.91
N TRP A 162 -1.57 -10.62 4.90
CA TRP A 162 -3.01 -10.48 5.12
C TRP A 162 -3.55 -11.57 6.06
N ARG A 163 -3.04 -12.80 5.92
CA ARG A 163 -3.43 -13.93 6.75
C ARG A 163 -2.81 -13.89 8.14
N ILE A 164 -1.54 -13.47 8.25
CA ILE A 164 -0.86 -13.27 9.55
C ILE A 164 -1.61 -12.22 10.37
N TRP A 165 -2.09 -11.17 9.73
CA TRP A 165 -2.88 -10.11 10.36
C TRP A 165 -4.35 -10.52 10.60
N GLY A 166 -4.78 -11.68 10.14
CA GLY A 166 -6.16 -12.17 10.30
C GLY A 166 -7.18 -11.40 9.48
N PHE A 167 -6.79 -10.92 8.29
CA PHE A 167 -7.69 -10.22 7.38
C PHE A 167 -8.42 -11.21 6.49
N ASP A 168 -9.64 -10.88 6.06
CA ASP A 168 -10.39 -11.63 5.08
C ASP A 168 -9.97 -11.17 3.68
N PRO A 169 -9.41 -12.05 2.82
CA PRO A 169 -8.99 -11.68 1.47
C PRO A 169 -10.16 -11.31 0.55
N ASP A 170 -11.40 -11.68 0.92
CA ASP A 170 -12.59 -11.32 0.17
C ASP A 170 -13.11 -9.91 0.47
N ASP A 171 -12.55 -9.23 1.49
CA ASP A 171 -12.91 -7.82 1.82
C ASP A 171 -12.11 -6.79 1.00
N THR A 172 -11.35 -7.20 -0.02
CA THR A 172 -10.56 -6.28 -0.84
C THR A 172 -11.44 -5.36 -1.69
N PRO A 173 -11.09 -4.05 -1.82
CA PRO A 173 -11.74 -3.14 -2.75
C PRO A 173 -11.26 -3.38 -4.19
N TRP A 174 -12.00 -2.80 -5.15
CA TRP A 174 -11.48 -2.60 -6.51
C TRP A 174 -10.45 -1.49 -6.51
N THR A 175 -9.36 -1.66 -7.26
CA THR A 175 -8.43 -0.55 -7.55
C THR A 175 -9.00 0.31 -8.67
N CYS A 176 -8.58 1.58 -8.71
CA CYS A 176 -8.82 2.44 -9.85
C CYS A 176 -7.71 2.28 -10.91
N TYR A 177 -7.94 2.80 -12.11
CA TYR A 177 -6.93 2.99 -13.14
C TYR A 177 -6.72 4.49 -13.38
N THR A 178 -5.47 4.95 -13.31
CA THR A 178 -5.14 6.37 -13.36
C THR A 178 -5.01 6.89 -14.79
N ILE A 179 -5.79 7.93 -15.10
CA ILE A 179 -5.71 8.73 -16.32
C ILE A 179 -5.03 10.05 -15.99
N GLY A 180 -3.74 10.17 -16.36
CA GLY A 180 -3.00 11.42 -16.25
C GLY A 180 -3.49 12.46 -17.25
N TYR A 181 -3.27 13.73 -16.92
CA TYR A 181 -3.57 14.86 -17.80
C TYR A 181 -2.87 14.69 -19.16
N ASP A 182 -3.55 15.16 -20.22
CA ASP A 182 -2.97 15.28 -21.55
C ASP A 182 -3.62 16.44 -22.31
N ALA A 183 -2.81 17.18 -23.08
CA ALA A 183 -3.29 18.29 -23.89
C ALA A 183 -4.06 17.83 -25.14
N SER A 184 -3.84 16.59 -25.58
CA SER A 184 -4.52 15.99 -26.73
C SER A 184 -5.79 15.25 -26.33
N ASP A 185 -6.94 15.68 -26.84
CA ASP A 185 -8.22 15.04 -26.64
C ASP A 185 -8.22 13.56 -27.07
N ASP A 186 -7.55 13.26 -28.20
CA ASP A 186 -7.49 11.91 -28.75
C ASP A 186 -6.67 10.97 -27.85
N ILE A 187 -5.61 11.49 -27.19
CA ILE A 187 -4.83 10.71 -26.23
C ILE A 187 -5.65 10.45 -24.98
N VAL A 188 -6.41 11.44 -24.47
CA VAL A 188 -7.30 11.25 -23.32
C VAL A 188 -8.36 10.19 -23.62
N ARG A 189 -9.05 10.28 -24.78
CA ARG A 189 -10.04 9.27 -25.18
C ARG A 189 -9.43 7.87 -25.31
N ARG A 190 -8.24 7.76 -25.90
CA ARG A 190 -7.53 6.48 -26.05
C ARG A 190 -7.18 5.87 -24.69
N LYS A 191 -6.55 6.64 -23.79
CA LYS A 191 -6.23 6.19 -22.41
C LYS A 191 -7.50 5.74 -21.68
N THR A 192 -8.61 6.48 -21.84
CA THR A 192 -9.89 6.13 -21.23
C THR A 192 -10.47 4.84 -21.80
N SER A 193 -10.37 4.63 -23.14
CA SER A 193 -10.83 3.40 -23.77
C SER A 193 -10.02 2.18 -23.34
N GLU A 194 -8.71 2.34 -23.19
CA GLU A 194 -7.82 1.28 -22.66
C GLU A 194 -8.10 0.95 -21.19
N ALA A 195 -8.63 1.91 -20.44
CA ALA A 195 -9.01 1.76 -19.03
C ALA A 195 -10.45 1.25 -18.82
N ALA A 196 -11.22 0.99 -19.88
CA ALA A 196 -12.66 0.62 -19.80
C ALA A 196 -12.94 -0.70 -19.06
N TRP A 197 -11.93 -1.53 -18.85
CA TRP A 197 -12.00 -2.75 -18.01
C TRP A 197 -12.08 -2.43 -16.50
N SER A 198 -11.62 -1.24 -16.08
CA SER A 198 -11.57 -0.86 -14.67
C SER A 198 -12.93 -0.41 -14.17
N ARG A 199 -13.29 -0.83 -12.96
CA ARG A 199 -14.55 -0.41 -12.32
C ARG A 199 -14.52 1.00 -11.76
N PHE A 200 -13.32 1.55 -11.57
CA PHE A 200 -13.09 2.92 -11.10
C PHE A 200 -11.98 3.56 -11.92
N LEU A 201 -12.17 4.79 -12.33
CA LEU A 201 -11.13 5.59 -12.96
C LEU A 201 -10.61 6.61 -11.95
N LYS A 202 -9.29 6.85 -11.92
CA LYS A 202 -8.70 7.99 -11.21
C LYS A 202 -8.25 9.02 -12.23
N VAL A 203 -8.66 10.28 -12.07
CA VAL A 203 -8.39 11.36 -13.01
C VAL A 203 -7.55 12.43 -12.33
N LYS A 204 -6.40 12.76 -12.92
CA LYS A 204 -5.54 13.84 -12.45
C LYS A 204 -6.07 15.17 -12.97
N LEU A 205 -6.37 16.08 -12.03
CA LEU A 205 -6.87 17.44 -12.26
C LEU A 205 -5.95 18.47 -11.59
N GLY A 206 -6.46 19.67 -11.30
CA GLY A 206 -5.72 20.73 -10.62
C GLY A 206 -4.89 21.60 -11.55
N GLN A 207 -5.26 21.69 -12.84
CA GLN A 207 -4.63 22.59 -13.82
C GLN A 207 -5.35 23.95 -13.86
N SER A 208 -6.44 24.05 -14.57
CA SER A 208 -7.32 25.19 -14.63
C SER A 208 -8.78 24.73 -14.71
N ASP A 209 -9.73 25.59 -14.41
CA ASP A 209 -11.17 25.27 -14.50
C ASP A 209 -11.54 24.68 -15.87
N ALA A 210 -11.08 25.31 -16.94
CA ALA A 210 -11.38 24.88 -18.30
C ALA A 210 -10.82 23.49 -18.60
N GLU A 211 -9.58 23.23 -18.20
CA GLU A 211 -8.88 21.97 -18.43
C GLU A 211 -9.44 20.85 -17.54
N ASP A 212 -9.71 21.11 -16.27
CA ASP A 212 -10.27 20.15 -15.35
C ASP A 212 -11.66 19.67 -15.84
N ARG A 213 -12.50 20.62 -16.28
CA ARG A 213 -13.81 20.29 -16.87
C ARG A 213 -13.68 19.59 -18.22
N ARG A 214 -12.71 19.95 -19.06
CA ARG A 214 -12.42 19.28 -20.33
C ARG A 214 -12.08 17.80 -20.09
N MET A 215 -11.17 17.51 -19.17
CA MET A 215 -10.78 16.14 -18.84
C MET A 215 -11.99 15.27 -18.46
N ILE A 216 -12.83 15.75 -17.57
CA ILE A 216 -14.01 14.99 -17.13
C ILE A 216 -15.00 14.76 -18.28
N ARG A 217 -15.24 15.77 -19.13
CA ARG A 217 -16.15 15.62 -20.29
C ARG A 217 -15.63 14.58 -21.26
N LEU A 218 -14.35 14.62 -21.63
CA LEU A 218 -13.75 13.65 -22.55
C LEU A 218 -13.82 12.22 -22.00
N ILE A 219 -13.60 12.05 -20.71
CA ILE A 219 -13.71 10.73 -20.08
C ILE A 219 -15.17 10.25 -20.10
N ARG A 220 -16.13 11.13 -19.85
CA ARG A 220 -17.55 10.81 -19.91
C ARG A 220 -18.08 10.48 -21.31
N GLU A 221 -17.45 11.02 -22.36
CA GLU A 221 -17.75 10.62 -23.76
C GLU A 221 -17.43 9.14 -24.02
N VAL A 222 -16.44 8.56 -23.31
CA VAL A 222 -15.99 7.18 -23.48
C VAL A 222 -16.55 6.24 -22.41
N CYS A 223 -16.49 6.66 -21.14
CA CYS A 223 -16.95 5.91 -19.98
C CYS A 223 -18.10 6.67 -19.30
N HIS A 224 -19.33 6.45 -19.76
CA HIS A 224 -20.52 7.23 -19.36
C HIS A 224 -20.81 7.13 -17.85
N ASP A 225 -20.77 5.92 -17.27
CA ASP A 225 -21.28 5.64 -15.91
C ASP A 225 -20.19 5.15 -14.94
N THR A 226 -18.95 4.95 -15.40
CA THR A 226 -17.87 4.48 -14.54
C THR A 226 -17.58 5.50 -13.42
N PRO A 227 -17.64 5.10 -12.13
CA PRO A 227 -17.31 6.01 -11.03
C PRO A 227 -15.88 6.55 -11.14
N ILE A 228 -15.72 7.84 -10.86
CA ILE A 228 -14.42 8.52 -10.96
C ILE A 228 -13.94 8.95 -9.58
N TYR A 229 -12.67 8.66 -9.26
CA TYR A 229 -11.88 9.36 -8.26
C TYR A 229 -11.14 10.51 -8.92
N VAL A 230 -11.12 11.66 -8.31
CA VAL A 230 -10.36 12.81 -8.77
C VAL A 230 -9.21 13.07 -7.81
N ASP A 231 -8.03 13.32 -8.35
CA ASP A 231 -6.89 13.78 -7.59
C ASP A 231 -6.43 15.14 -8.15
N ALA A 232 -6.62 16.19 -7.37
CA ALA A 232 -6.26 17.54 -7.75
C ALA A 232 -4.78 17.88 -7.41
N ASN A 233 -4.07 17.01 -6.72
CA ASN A 233 -2.66 17.16 -6.35
C ASN A 233 -2.33 18.59 -5.85
N GLN A 234 -3.15 19.11 -4.91
CA GLN A 234 -3.00 20.46 -4.33
C GLN A 234 -3.19 21.60 -5.35
N GLY A 235 -3.80 21.32 -6.52
CA GLY A 235 -3.86 22.30 -7.64
C GLY A 235 -4.77 23.47 -7.38
N TRP A 236 -5.86 23.30 -6.64
CA TRP A 236 -6.83 24.36 -6.38
C TRP A 236 -6.38 25.24 -5.20
N LYS A 237 -6.40 26.57 -5.41
CA LYS A 237 -5.84 27.53 -4.44
C LYS A 237 -6.91 28.35 -3.71
N ASP A 238 -8.12 28.42 -4.25
CA ASP A 238 -9.26 29.10 -3.65
C ASP A 238 -10.24 28.07 -3.11
N ARG A 239 -10.57 28.16 -1.81
CA ARG A 239 -11.44 27.19 -1.13
C ARG A 239 -12.89 27.23 -1.60
N VAL A 240 -13.39 28.41 -2.05
CA VAL A 240 -14.77 28.56 -2.55
C VAL A 240 -14.86 27.86 -3.92
N TYR A 241 -13.92 28.18 -4.81
CA TYR A 241 -13.79 27.52 -6.10
C TYR A 241 -13.64 26.00 -5.95
N ALA A 242 -12.78 25.53 -5.05
CA ALA A 242 -12.55 24.10 -4.81
C ALA A 242 -13.84 23.40 -4.35
N ALA A 243 -14.63 24.03 -3.46
CA ALA A 243 -15.90 23.49 -3.02
C ALA A 243 -16.96 23.44 -4.15
N GLU A 244 -17.06 24.51 -4.96
CA GLU A 244 -17.92 24.56 -6.13
C GLU A 244 -17.55 23.51 -7.18
N MET A 245 -16.22 23.31 -7.40
CA MET A 245 -15.72 22.26 -8.28
C MET A 245 -16.08 20.87 -7.75
N CYS A 246 -16.00 20.60 -6.45
CA CYS A 246 -16.45 19.33 -5.87
C CYS A 246 -17.94 19.07 -6.12
N CYS A 247 -18.79 20.10 -6.03
CA CYS A 247 -20.21 19.99 -6.37
C CYS A 247 -20.41 19.61 -7.83
N TRP A 248 -19.76 20.34 -8.74
CA TRP A 248 -19.86 20.06 -10.18
C TRP A 248 -19.33 18.66 -10.52
N LEU A 249 -18.22 18.22 -9.91
CA LEU A 249 -17.64 16.89 -10.09
C LEU A 249 -18.61 15.79 -9.64
N ALA A 250 -19.30 15.98 -8.52
CA ALA A 250 -20.31 15.03 -8.04
C ALA A 250 -21.47 14.88 -9.05
N GLU A 251 -21.95 15.97 -9.64
CA GLU A 251 -22.96 15.96 -10.70
C GLU A 251 -22.49 15.23 -11.98
N ASN A 252 -21.17 15.12 -12.16
CA ASN A 252 -20.53 14.40 -13.26
C ASN A 252 -20.01 12.99 -12.87
N GLY A 253 -20.55 12.39 -11.79
CA GLY A 253 -20.30 11.01 -11.40
C GLY A 253 -18.95 10.79 -10.71
N VAL A 254 -18.31 11.85 -10.22
CA VAL A 254 -17.15 11.74 -9.31
C VAL A 254 -17.67 11.32 -7.93
N VAL A 255 -17.01 10.36 -7.32
CA VAL A 255 -17.42 9.75 -6.05
C VAL A 255 -16.41 10.01 -4.90
N MET A 256 -15.27 10.62 -5.21
CA MET A 256 -14.24 11.00 -4.23
C MET A 256 -13.30 12.04 -4.84
N VAL A 257 -12.84 12.99 -4.02
CA VAL A 257 -11.81 13.99 -4.38
C VAL A 257 -10.62 13.86 -3.43
N GLU A 258 -9.44 13.71 -4.01
CA GLU A 258 -8.17 13.60 -3.29
C GLU A 258 -7.41 14.93 -3.36
N GLN A 259 -6.89 15.37 -2.22
CA GLN A 259 -6.04 16.54 -1.98
C GLN A 259 -6.38 17.78 -2.85
N PRO A 260 -7.55 18.40 -2.64
CA PRO A 260 -7.98 19.54 -3.46
C PRO A 260 -7.09 20.76 -3.30
N MET A 261 -6.69 21.09 -2.07
CA MET A 261 -5.93 22.29 -1.72
C MET A 261 -4.53 21.98 -1.17
N PRO A 262 -3.64 22.97 -1.07
CA PRO A 262 -2.30 22.79 -0.52
C PRO A 262 -2.31 22.07 0.83
N LYS A 263 -1.32 21.17 1.05
CA LYS A 263 -1.20 20.39 2.28
C LYS A 263 -1.07 21.20 3.55
N ALA A 264 -0.53 22.42 3.44
CA ALA A 264 -0.36 23.34 4.57
C ALA A 264 -1.67 24.05 4.95
N ASP A 265 -2.65 24.12 4.06
CA ASP A 265 -3.93 24.79 4.27
C ASP A 265 -5.00 23.81 4.78
N LEU A 266 -4.88 23.40 6.04
CA LEU A 266 -5.85 22.50 6.66
C LEU A 266 -7.23 23.14 6.83
N GLU A 267 -7.29 24.47 7.06
CA GLU A 267 -8.57 25.20 7.17
C GLU A 267 -9.30 25.20 5.84
N GLY A 268 -8.58 25.49 4.74
CA GLY A 268 -9.13 25.44 3.38
C GLY A 268 -9.62 24.07 3.00
N ASN A 269 -8.83 23.01 3.24
CA ASN A 269 -9.24 21.64 3.02
C ASN A 269 -10.49 21.27 3.86
N GLY A 270 -10.55 21.70 5.12
CA GLY A 270 -11.69 21.48 6.01
C GLY A 270 -12.96 22.21 5.51
N TYR A 271 -12.81 23.43 4.97
CA TYR A 271 -13.91 24.13 4.33
C TYR A 271 -14.45 23.34 3.13
N VAL A 272 -13.56 22.90 2.23
CA VAL A 272 -13.93 22.08 1.06
C VAL A 272 -14.62 20.79 1.51
N ASN A 273 -14.05 20.06 2.47
CA ASN A 273 -14.64 18.82 3.00
C ASN A 273 -16.04 19.04 3.57
N SER A 274 -16.28 20.18 4.25
CA SER A 274 -17.59 20.52 4.84
C SER A 274 -18.67 20.84 3.80
N LYS A 275 -18.28 21.25 2.60
CA LYS A 275 -19.18 21.67 1.50
C LYS A 275 -19.29 20.63 0.40
N SER A 276 -18.31 19.75 0.29
CA SER A 276 -18.27 18.72 -0.76
C SER A 276 -19.37 17.67 -0.54
N PRO A 277 -20.16 17.35 -1.58
CA PRO A 277 -21.13 16.24 -1.52
C PRO A 277 -20.46 14.85 -1.56
N VAL A 278 -19.17 14.80 -1.90
CA VAL A 278 -18.36 13.56 -1.95
C VAL A 278 -17.21 13.61 -0.94
N PRO A 279 -16.72 12.46 -0.47
CA PRO A 279 -15.58 12.40 0.45
C PRO A 279 -14.36 13.15 -0.09
N VAL A 280 -13.71 13.93 0.77
CA VAL A 280 -12.39 14.55 0.52
C VAL A 280 -11.33 13.76 1.28
N VAL A 281 -10.29 13.31 0.57
CA VAL A 281 -9.25 12.42 1.08
C VAL A 281 -7.89 13.12 1.06
N ALA A 282 -7.13 13.02 2.17
CA ALA A 282 -5.79 13.58 2.28
C ALA A 282 -4.75 12.67 1.64
N ASP A 283 -3.90 13.18 0.74
CA ASP A 283 -2.71 12.50 0.24
C ASP A 283 -1.44 13.19 0.74
N GLU A 284 -1.09 14.34 0.19
CA GLU A 284 0.14 15.05 0.57
C GLU A 284 0.07 15.61 1.99
N SER A 285 -1.11 15.81 2.55
CA SER A 285 -1.31 16.21 3.95
C SER A 285 -1.05 15.07 4.94
N CYS A 286 -1.10 13.80 4.50
CA CYS A 286 -0.93 12.60 5.31
C CYS A 286 0.35 11.87 4.89
N GLN A 287 1.44 12.08 5.60
CA GLN A 287 2.72 11.43 5.31
C GLN A 287 2.98 10.27 6.28
N ARG A 288 2.88 10.52 7.58
CA ARG A 288 3.24 9.60 8.66
C ARG A 288 2.06 9.44 9.64
N LEU A 289 2.19 8.46 10.53
CA LEU A 289 1.24 8.18 11.60
C LEU A 289 0.89 9.44 12.42
N ALA A 290 1.90 10.24 12.74
CA ALA A 290 1.74 11.46 13.53
C ALA A 290 0.88 12.54 12.86
N ASP A 291 0.67 12.47 11.56
CA ASP A 291 -0.16 13.44 10.83
C ASP A 291 -1.66 13.21 11.05
N ILE A 292 -2.09 11.96 11.24
CA ILE A 292 -3.51 11.58 11.22
C ILE A 292 -4.38 12.37 12.20
N PRO A 293 -4.00 12.58 13.47
CA PRO A 293 -4.87 13.28 14.42
C PRO A 293 -5.23 14.71 13.98
N ARG A 294 -4.30 15.44 13.35
CA ARG A 294 -4.55 16.82 12.91
C ARG A 294 -5.43 16.91 11.66
N LEU A 295 -5.60 15.80 10.93
CA LEU A 295 -6.41 15.75 9.71
C LEU A 295 -7.89 15.50 10.00
N GLN A 296 -8.24 15.08 11.22
CA GLN A 296 -9.61 14.85 11.63
C GLN A 296 -10.44 16.12 11.49
N GLY A 297 -11.56 16.04 10.77
CA GLY A 297 -12.42 17.18 10.44
C GLY A 297 -12.00 17.94 9.18
N ALA A 298 -10.70 18.02 8.87
CA ALA A 298 -10.23 18.63 7.62
C ALA A 298 -10.44 17.69 6.41
N PHE A 299 -10.44 16.38 6.64
CA PHE A 299 -10.65 15.37 5.60
C PHE A 299 -11.59 14.27 6.09
N ARG A 300 -12.32 13.66 5.15
CA ARG A 300 -13.15 12.49 5.43
C ARG A 300 -12.30 11.22 5.60
N GLY A 301 -11.18 11.14 4.90
CA GLY A 301 -10.28 9.99 4.91
C GLY A 301 -8.84 10.35 4.58
N VAL A 302 -7.98 9.35 4.65
CA VAL A 302 -6.54 9.47 4.37
C VAL A 302 -6.10 8.44 3.33
N ASN A 303 -5.23 8.86 2.40
CA ASN A 303 -4.54 7.97 1.47
C ASN A 303 -3.17 7.58 2.06
N ILE A 304 -3.03 6.31 2.41
CA ILE A 304 -1.82 5.72 2.97
C ILE A 304 -1.00 5.16 1.81
N LYS A 305 0.27 5.59 1.70
CA LYS A 305 1.23 5.08 0.70
C LYS A 305 2.50 4.64 1.41
N LEU A 306 2.96 3.42 1.12
CA LEU A 306 4.11 2.83 1.82
C LEU A 306 5.37 3.72 1.72
N MET A 307 5.58 4.36 0.55
CA MET A 307 6.73 5.26 0.32
C MET A 307 6.67 6.56 1.13
N LYS A 308 5.51 6.93 1.68
CA LYS A 308 5.36 8.08 2.57
C LYS A 308 5.56 7.70 4.04
N CYS A 309 5.01 6.56 4.44
CA CYS A 309 4.93 6.15 5.84
C CYS A 309 5.94 5.06 6.22
N THR A 310 7.05 4.97 5.50
CA THR A 310 8.15 4.07 5.81
C THR A 310 7.86 2.56 5.72
N GLY A 311 6.74 2.15 5.12
CA GLY A 311 6.46 0.74 4.84
C GLY A 311 5.17 0.20 5.44
N MET A 312 5.07 -1.12 5.52
CA MET A 312 3.88 -1.87 5.91
C MET A 312 3.56 -1.74 7.41
N HIS A 313 4.59 -1.66 8.24
CA HIS A 313 4.44 -1.58 9.71
C HIS A 313 3.66 -0.32 10.10
N GLU A 314 4.19 0.85 9.78
CA GLU A 314 3.53 2.12 10.10
C GLU A 314 2.20 2.28 9.34
N ALA A 315 2.11 1.79 8.09
CA ALA A 315 0.85 1.81 7.35
C ALA A 315 -0.29 1.09 8.10
N ARG A 316 0.00 -0.07 8.72
CA ARG A 316 -0.98 -0.81 9.53
C ARG A 316 -1.42 -0.03 10.77
N GLU A 317 -0.48 0.65 11.43
CA GLU A 317 -0.80 1.53 12.56
C GLU A 317 -1.66 2.72 12.13
N MET A 318 -1.32 3.34 10.98
CA MET A 318 -2.11 4.42 10.38
C MET A 318 -3.55 4.00 10.09
N VAL A 319 -3.77 2.80 9.55
CA VAL A 319 -5.11 2.23 9.33
C VAL A 319 -5.88 2.15 10.65
N THR A 320 -5.24 1.63 11.69
CA THR A 320 -5.86 1.45 13.01
C THR A 320 -6.24 2.79 13.62
N LEU A 321 -5.33 3.75 13.60
CA LEU A 321 -5.56 5.09 14.16
C LEU A 321 -6.63 5.85 13.38
N ALA A 322 -6.55 5.90 12.04
CA ALA A 322 -7.53 6.59 11.21
C ALA A 322 -8.95 6.07 11.45
N ARG A 323 -9.13 4.75 11.46
CA ARG A 323 -10.42 4.11 11.72
C ARG A 323 -10.95 4.38 13.15
N SER A 324 -10.05 4.40 14.14
CA SER A 324 -10.42 4.74 15.53
C SER A 324 -10.90 6.19 15.65
N LEU A 325 -10.43 7.08 14.80
CA LEU A 325 -10.88 8.48 14.71
C LEU A 325 -12.10 8.67 13.78
N GLY A 326 -12.68 7.59 13.24
CA GLY A 326 -13.83 7.63 12.35
C GLY A 326 -13.51 8.13 10.94
N MET A 327 -12.24 8.09 10.53
CA MET A 327 -11.79 8.45 9.19
C MET A 327 -11.79 7.22 8.29
N ASP A 328 -12.15 7.41 7.02
CA ASP A 328 -12.03 6.39 5.99
C ASP A 328 -10.55 6.22 5.57
N THR A 329 -10.20 5.05 5.07
CA THR A 329 -8.83 4.75 4.64
C THR A 329 -8.78 4.34 3.18
N MET A 330 -7.78 4.84 2.48
CA MET A 330 -7.39 4.47 1.13
C MET A 330 -5.96 3.93 1.16
N ILE A 331 -5.67 2.90 0.40
CA ILE A 331 -4.31 2.47 0.10
C ILE A 331 -3.94 2.95 -1.29
N GLY A 332 -2.90 3.75 -1.39
CA GLY A 332 -2.38 4.24 -2.66
C GLY A 332 -0.94 3.79 -2.91
N CYS A 333 -0.45 4.14 -4.09
CA CYS A 333 0.92 3.87 -4.51
C CYS A 333 1.56 5.09 -5.15
N MET A 334 2.83 4.95 -5.47
CA MET A 334 3.55 5.75 -6.45
C MET A 334 3.57 5.00 -7.79
N THR A 335 4.47 5.36 -8.70
CA THR A 335 4.83 4.49 -9.82
C THR A 335 5.78 3.43 -9.27
N GLU A 336 5.34 2.20 -9.17
CA GLU A 336 5.98 1.12 -8.42
C GLU A 336 5.98 -0.18 -9.23
N THR A 337 6.90 -1.10 -8.90
CA THR A 337 6.84 -2.47 -9.42
C THR A 337 5.84 -3.30 -8.61
N SER A 338 5.62 -4.53 -9.05
CA SER A 338 4.78 -5.49 -8.31
C SER A 338 5.28 -5.75 -6.88
N VAL A 339 6.51 -5.39 -6.51
CA VAL A 339 7.01 -5.56 -5.12
C VAL A 339 6.24 -4.66 -4.16
N ALA A 340 6.31 -3.34 -4.35
CA ALA A 340 5.63 -2.40 -3.46
C ALA A 340 4.10 -2.47 -3.59
N ILE A 341 3.58 -2.69 -4.80
CA ILE A 341 2.14 -2.88 -5.03
C ILE A 341 1.61 -4.09 -4.26
N SER A 342 2.32 -5.23 -4.30
CA SER A 342 1.90 -6.43 -3.56
C SER A 342 2.00 -6.27 -2.05
N ALA A 343 3.01 -5.54 -1.57
CA ALA A 343 3.15 -5.18 -0.16
C ALA A 343 1.96 -4.32 0.32
N ALA A 344 1.59 -3.29 -0.44
CA ALA A 344 0.44 -2.45 -0.16
C ALA A 344 -0.88 -3.23 -0.21
N ALA A 345 -1.01 -4.16 -1.15
CA ALA A 345 -2.19 -5.01 -1.31
C ALA A 345 -2.47 -5.90 -0.08
N GLN A 346 -1.45 -6.25 0.74
CA GLN A 346 -1.67 -7.01 1.97
C GLN A 346 -2.56 -6.27 2.97
N LEU A 347 -2.64 -4.94 2.89
CA LEU A 347 -3.49 -4.08 3.73
C LEU A 347 -4.89 -3.83 3.12
N ALA A 348 -5.08 -4.14 1.83
CA ALA A 348 -6.29 -3.81 1.09
C ALA A 348 -7.61 -4.26 1.76
N PRO A 349 -7.70 -5.43 2.45
CA PRO A 349 -8.94 -5.84 3.12
C PRO A 349 -9.42 -4.91 4.23
N LYS A 350 -8.63 -3.94 4.66
CA LYS A 350 -9.01 -2.95 5.69
C LYS A 350 -9.24 -1.56 5.12
N MET A 351 -9.20 -1.43 3.80
CA MET A 351 -9.35 -0.16 3.09
C MET A 351 -10.76 0.00 2.50
N ARG A 352 -11.23 1.23 2.50
CA ARG A 352 -12.46 1.58 1.79
C ARG A 352 -12.20 1.77 0.30
N TRP A 353 -11.03 2.30 -0.06
CA TRP A 353 -10.62 2.60 -1.44
C TRP A 353 -9.21 2.11 -1.71
N ALA A 354 -8.93 1.82 -2.97
CA ALA A 354 -7.60 1.46 -3.44
C ALA A 354 -7.22 2.21 -4.72
N ASP A 355 -5.92 2.54 -4.82
CA ASP A 355 -5.23 3.14 -5.96
C ASP A 355 -3.88 2.43 -6.10
N LEU A 356 -3.94 1.15 -6.55
CA LEU A 356 -2.80 0.25 -6.65
C LEU A 356 -2.59 -0.18 -8.11
N ASP A 357 -2.41 0.79 -9.00
CA ASP A 357 -2.20 0.59 -10.43
C ASP A 357 -0.76 0.89 -10.88
N GLY A 358 0.13 1.24 -9.97
CA GLY A 358 1.49 1.69 -10.28
C GLY A 358 2.27 0.72 -11.16
N ASN A 359 2.14 -0.59 -10.95
CA ASN A 359 2.79 -1.63 -11.75
C ASN A 359 2.13 -1.84 -13.13
N ILE A 360 0.86 -1.46 -13.29
CA ILE A 360 0.16 -1.55 -14.57
C ILE A 360 0.57 -0.37 -15.48
N LEU A 361 0.94 0.75 -14.89
CA LEU A 361 1.35 1.96 -15.61
C LEU A 361 2.78 1.90 -16.15
N ILE A 362 3.59 0.92 -15.73
CA ILE A 362 4.97 0.74 -16.20
C ILE A 362 5.08 -0.36 -17.27
N ALA A 363 6.11 -0.27 -18.11
CA ALA A 363 6.33 -1.18 -19.23
C ALA A 363 7.31 -2.33 -18.91
N ASN A 364 8.09 -2.20 -17.83
CA ASN A 364 9.24 -3.04 -17.53
C ASN A 364 9.23 -3.56 -16.08
N ASP A 365 8.07 -4.00 -15.59
CA ASP A 365 8.01 -4.67 -14.29
C ASP A 365 8.91 -5.92 -14.30
N CYS A 366 9.66 -6.11 -13.23
CA CYS A 366 10.61 -7.22 -13.08
C CYS A 366 10.15 -8.28 -12.07
N PHE A 367 8.92 -8.12 -11.54
CA PHE A 367 8.29 -9.08 -10.63
C PHE A 367 6.85 -9.38 -11.07
N SER A 368 6.39 -10.55 -10.71
CA SER A 368 4.97 -10.88 -10.68
C SER A 368 4.49 -10.85 -9.23
N GLY A 369 3.29 -10.33 -8.99
CA GLY A 369 2.74 -10.16 -7.63
C GLY A 369 1.23 -10.12 -7.62
N MET A 370 0.65 -9.17 -6.89
CA MET A 370 -0.77 -8.91 -6.77
C MET A 370 -1.48 -8.98 -8.13
N LYS A 371 -2.62 -9.64 -8.16
CA LYS A 371 -3.43 -9.80 -9.36
C LYS A 371 -4.73 -9.03 -9.22
N LEU A 372 -5.31 -8.69 -10.37
CA LEU A 372 -6.63 -8.10 -10.47
C LEU A 372 -7.60 -9.09 -11.13
N ASP A 373 -8.76 -9.24 -10.52
CA ASP A 373 -9.90 -9.93 -11.13
C ASP A 373 -10.97 -8.88 -11.44
N GLU A 374 -11.15 -8.56 -12.72
CA GLU A 374 -12.01 -7.46 -13.17
C GLU A 374 -11.77 -6.12 -12.41
N GLY A 375 -10.50 -5.82 -12.10
CA GLY A 375 -10.11 -4.64 -11.33
C GLY A 375 -10.19 -4.81 -9.80
N ARG A 376 -10.70 -5.92 -9.28
CA ARG A 376 -10.67 -6.23 -7.85
C ARG A 376 -9.30 -6.80 -7.47
N ILE A 377 -8.76 -6.31 -6.38
CA ILE A 377 -7.50 -6.83 -5.82
C ILE A 377 -7.74 -8.26 -5.33
N THR A 378 -6.91 -9.19 -5.80
CA THR A 378 -6.94 -10.58 -5.34
C THR A 378 -5.67 -10.91 -4.57
N LEU A 379 -5.85 -11.57 -3.43
CA LEU A 379 -4.78 -11.99 -2.53
C LEU A 379 -4.70 -13.53 -2.55
N ASP A 380 -3.54 -14.04 -2.90
CA ASP A 380 -3.29 -15.49 -2.91
C ASP A 380 -2.60 -15.97 -1.61
N LEU A 381 -2.31 -17.26 -1.55
CA LEU A 381 -1.64 -17.88 -0.40
C LEU A 381 -0.11 -17.91 -0.53
N LEU A 382 0.48 -17.18 -1.47
CA LEU A 382 1.93 -17.09 -1.57
C LEU A 382 2.49 -16.40 -0.33
N PRO A 383 3.51 -17.01 0.33
CA PRO A 383 4.12 -16.44 1.53
C PRO A 383 4.76 -15.07 1.30
N GLY A 384 4.90 -14.31 2.36
CA GLY A 384 5.47 -12.96 2.33
C GLY A 384 4.47 -11.95 1.81
N ILE A 385 4.90 -11.11 0.89
CA ILE A 385 4.05 -10.16 0.16
C ILE A 385 3.48 -10.76 -1.14
N GLY A 386 3.78 -12.02 -1.45
CA GLY A 386 3.23 -12.72 -2.60
C GLY A 386 3.90 -12.40 -3.93
N VAL A 387 5.20 -12.08 -3.95
CA VAL A 387 5.94 -11.74 -5.18
C VAL A 387 6.91 -12.82 -5.61
N LYS A 388 7.19 -12.87 -6.92
CA LYS A 388 8.22 -13.69 -7.54
C LYS A 388 8.96 -12.86 -8.60
N PRO A 389 10.30 -12.93 -8.68
CA PRO A 389 11.06 -12.42 -9.82
C PRO A 389 10.56 -13.03 -11.14
N LEU A 390 10.56 -12.23 -12.22
CA LEU A 390 10.21 -12.67 -13.58
C LEU A 390 11.41 -13.27 -14.30
#